data_adba1feed2deb1c5391867cfb92eb394
#
_entry.id   adba1feed2deb1c5391867cfb92eb394
#
_cell.length_a   1.000
_cell.length_b   1.000
_cell.length_c   1.000
_cell.angle_alpha   90.00
_cell.angle_beta   90.00
_cell.angle_gamma   90.00
#
_symmetry.space_group_name_H-M   'P 1'
#
loop_
_entity.id
_entity.type
_entity.pdbx_description
1 polymer ?
#
loop_
_entity_poly.entity_id
_entity_poly.type
_entity_poly.pdbx_seq_one_letter_code
_entity_poly.pdbx_strand_id
1 'polypeptide(L)'
;MKLIKKIATILFAFMMVVSMSCNVKADEGVNQDNGSITIKNAKANETYRIYRILDLDSYKYPDGKPDEGSYSYTYKQKGNNTTEWKKFVDDNSAETGNKFFDVTDSKYVTAKTTDGAKIAEAALAFVKNTKSIQADSEQTPKADGPISFSGLPLGYYLVESSVGALCSLKTTHPSQEIEVKYTEPTVEKKISVNTNDLTDMKTVNIGDDVHYEVKITVGKGAKNYVFHDKIDTGLQYVEAHDKPYVGISTNHVKDTIGGKPNYLNPDPNSEIEMSYDDDKKNSFTLKFVDSFIQKLDENDVITLQYQAKVTADAPMDKAINNTAYLNYGNNQKTKEDYTSVFTYKVPV
;
A
#
# COMPACT_ATOMS: atom_id res chain seq x y z
N MET A 1 -15.83 -27.97 -0.76
CA MET A 1 -15.45 -27.95 0.67
C MET A 1 -13.95 -27.86 0.76
N LYS A 2 -13.39 -26.88 1.46
CA LYS A 2 -11.99 -26.44 1.58
C LYS A 2 -11.58 -25.53 0.43
N LEU A 3 -11.12 -24.30 0.54
CA LEU A 3 -10.60 -23.61 1.71
C LEU A 3 -10.52 -22.12 1.39
N ILE A 4 -11.31 -21.31 2.02
CA ILE A 4 -10.97 -19.91 2.22
C ILE A 4 -10.07 -19.91 3.46
N LYS A 5 -8.80 -19.86 3.23
CA LYS A 5 -7.80 -19.55 4.26
C LYS A 5 -6.69 -18.77 3.58
N LYS A 6 -6.66 -17.51 3.87
CA LYS A 6 -5.49 -16.67 4.06
C LYS A 6 -5.77 -15.23 3.63
N ILE A 7 -6.47 -14.49 4.41
CA ILE A 7 -6.14 -13.11 4.71
C ILE A 7 -6.69 -12.89 6.11
N ALA A 8 -5.96 -13.26 7.07
CA ALA A 8 -6.19 -12.82 8.42
C ALA A 8 -4.92 -13.07 9.20
N THR A 9 -4.07 -12.17 9.15
CA THR A 9 -3.23 -11.97 10.29
C THR A 9 -3.01 -10.49 10.35
N ILE A 10 -3.50 -10.02 11.39
CA ILE A 10 -3.14 -8.88 12.20
C ILE A 10 -4.30 -7.93 12.30
N LEU A 11 -5.04 -8.08 13.34
CA LEU A 11 -4.92 -7.39 14.61
C LEU A 11 -5.88 -8.03 15.60
N PHE A 12 -5.34 -8.55 16.65
CA PHE A 12 -6.12 -8.97 17.81
C PHE A 12 -6.80 -7.74 18.43
N ALA A 13 -8.11 -7.68 18.32
CA ALA A 13 -8.94 -6.96 19.25
C ALA A 13 -9.92 -7.97 19.83
N PHE A 14 -9.52 -8.63 20.90
CA PHE A 14 -10.42 -9.45 21.68
C PHE A 14 -11.40 -8.52 22.40
N MET A 15 -12.68 -8.66 22.12
CA MET A 15 -13.72 -8.12 22.96
C MET A 15 -14.54 -9.30 23.46
N MET A 16 -14.27 -9.73 24.69
CA MET A 16 -15.17 -10.60 25.41
C MET A 16 -16.10 -9.72 26.24
N VAL A 17 -17.38 -9.74 25.89
CA VAL A 17 -18.43 -9.22 26.76
C VAL A 17 -18.66 -10.27 27.83
N VAL A 18 -18.12 -10.04 29.02
CA VAL A 18 -18.54 -10.76 30.24
C VAL A 18 -19.32 -9.77 31.08
N SER A 19 -20.62 -9.95 31.13
CA SER A 19 -21.46 -9.26 32.11
C SER A 19 -21.15 -9.79 33.52
N MET A 20 -20.29 -9.06 34.24
CA MET A 20 -20.19 -9.20 35.69
C MET A 20 -20.44 -7.84 36.35
N SER A 21 -21.48 -7.79 37.13
CA SER A 21 -21.75 -6.70 38.04
C SER A 21 -20.63 -6.53 39.04
N CYS A 22 -19.84 -5.48 38.88
CA CYS A 22 -18.88 -5.01 39.88
C CYS A 22 -18.93 -3.49 39.94
N ASN A 23 -18.89 -2.97 41.17
CA ASN A 23 -18.87 -1.56 41.48
C ASN A 23 -17.83 -0.79 40.69
N VAL A 24 -18.28 0.08 39.81
CA VAL A 24 -17.44 1.00 39.07
C VAL A 24 -17.09 2.17 40.01
N LYS A 25 -15.81 2.30 40.41
CA LYS A 25 -15.30 3.61 40.73
C LYS A 25 -14.96 4.26 39.39
N ALA A 26 -15.76 5.25 38.98
CA ALA A 26 -15.32 6.22 37.99
C ALA A 26 -14.14 6.95 38.61
N ASP A 27 -12.95 6.76 38.03
CA ASP A 27 -11.79 7.57 38.39
C ASP A 27 -12.02 8.94 37.74
N GLU A 28 -12.40 9.93 38.57
CA GLU A 28 -12.50 11.33 38.18
C GLU A 28 -11.07 11.82 37.91
N GLY A 29 -10.64 11.78 36.63
CA GLY A 29 -9.38 12.35 36.22
C GLY A 29 -8.55 11.53 35.25
N VAL A 30 -9.16 10.92 34.25
CA VAL A 30 -8.39 10.49 33.09
C VAL A 30 -7.82 11.73 32.45
N ASN A 31 -6.51 11.94 32.68
CA ASN A 31 -5.79 13.02 32.01
C ASN A 31 -5.81 12.74 30.52
N GLN A 32 -6.75 13.37 29.82
CA GLN A 32 -7.22 13.01 28.47
C GLN A 32 -6.15 13.21 27.39
N ASP A 33 -4.99 13.78 27.71
CA ASP A 33 -3.97 14.18 26.73
C ASP A 33 -2.62 13.47 26.94
N ASN A 34 -2.58 12.28 27.56
CA ASN A 34 -1.36 11.53 27.81
C ASN A 34 -1.16 10.30 26.90
N GLY A 35 -1.97 10.19 25.85
CA GLY A 35 -1.85 9.08 24.91
C GLY A 35 -0.62 9.22 24.02
N SER A 36 -0.07 8.08 23.62
CA SER A 36 0.95 8.01 22.57
C SER A 36 0.74 6.83 21.65
N ILE A 37 1.12 7.02 20.39
CA ILE A 37 1.10 6.00 19.33
C ILE A 37 2.51 5.93 18.78
N THR A 38 3.18 4.79 18.92
CA THR A 38 4.51 4.55 18.38
C THR A 38 4.44 3.57 17.21
N ILE A 39 4.92 3.98 16.07
CA ILE A 39 5.09 3.13 14.89
C ILE A 39 6.53 2.64 14.90
N LYS A 40 6.75 1.32 15.12
CA LYS A 40 8.09 0.75 15.36
C LYS A 40 9.01 0.75 14.14
N ASN A 41 8.45 0.53 12.98
CA ASN A 41 9.18 0.30 11.73
C ASN A 41 8.76 1.30 10.65
N ALA A 42 8.66 2.56 11.02
CA ALA A 42 8.38 3.62 10.07
C ALA A 42 9.53 3.74 9.04
N LYS A 43 9.18 4.04 7.81
CA LYS A 43 10.12 4.21 6.69
C LYS A 43 10.46 5.66 6.46
N ALA A 44 11.71 5.90 6.10
CA ALA A 44 12.19 7.22 5.69
C ALA A 44 11.35 7.78 4.54
N ASN A 45 11.06 9.06 4.58
CA ASN A 45 10.30 9.82 3.59
C ASN A 45 8.83 9.37 3.40
N GLU A 46 8.35 8.43 4.21
CA GLU A 46 6.95 8.03 4.23
C GLU A 46 6.16 8.92 5.19
N THR A 47 4.98 9.38 4.77
CA THR A 47 4.12 10.20 5.62
C THR A 47 3.12 9.33 6.36
N TYR A 48 3.17 9.39 7.67
CA TYR A 48 2.22 8.76 8.58
C TYR A 48 1.26 9.79 9.11
N ARG A 49 -0.04 9.49 9.05
CA ARG A 49 -1.12 10.36 9.54
C ARG A 49 -1.96 9.63 10.55
N ILE A 50 -2.40 10.36 11.55
CA ILE A 50 -3.33 9.84 12.54
C ILE A 50 -4.60 10.66 12.55
N TYR A 51 -5.73 9.97 12.74
CA TYR A 51 -7.05 10.56 12.78
C TYR A 51 -7.78 10.01 14.00
N ARG A 52 -8.16 10.87 14.95
CA ARG A 52 -9.00 10.49 16.06
C ARG A 52 -10.45 10.42 15.60
N ILE A 53 -11.03 9.23 15.68
CA ILE A 53 -12.41 8.94 15.27
C ILE A 53 -13.39 9.18 16.42
N LEU A 54 -13.03 8.66 17.61
CA LEU A 54 -13.85 8.71 18.81
C LEU A 54 -13.03 9.15 20.02
N ASP A 55 -13.68 9.77 20.99
CA ASP A 55 -13.10 10.08 22.30
C ASP A 55 -13.32 8.91 23.25
N LEU A 56 -12.33 8.56 24.08
CA LEU A 56 -12.49 7.56 25.14
C LEU A 56 -13.30 8.20 26.28
N ASP A 57 -14.41 7.57 26.68
CA ASP A 57 -15.24 7.99 27.82
C ASP A 57 -14.82 7.26 29.09
N SER A 58 -14.80 5.95 29.04
CA SER A 58 -14.49 5.11 30.17
C SER A 58 -13.90 3.77 29.74
N TYR A 59 -13.13 3.16 30.66
CA TYR A 59 -12.58 1.83 30.44
C TYR A 59 -12.53 1.03 31.74
N LYS A 60 -12.55 -0.29 31.60
CA LYS A 60 -12.33 -1.23 32.70
C LYS A 60 -11.54 -2.40 32.20
N TYR A 61 -10.46 -2.72 32.86
CA TYR A 61 -9.66 -3.93 32.56
C TYR A 61 -9.17 -4.59 33.85
N PRO A 62 -8.88 -5.92 33.83
CA PRO A 62 -8.24 -6.61 34.93
C PRO A 62 -6.83 -6.06 35.17
N ASP A 63 -6.35 -6.05 36.40
CA ASP A 63 -5.04 -5.54 36.78
C ASP A 63 -3.93 -6.09 35.87
N GLY A 64 -3.22 -5.18 35.21
CA GLY A 64 -2.11 -5.49 34.30
C GLY A 64 -2.51 -6.11 32.94
N LYS A 65 -3.82 -6.18 32.61
CA LYS A 65 -4.31 -6.79 31.36
C LYS A 65 -5.28 -5.90 30.59
N PRO A 66 -4.83 -4.79 30.08
CA PRO A 66 -5.70 -3.87 29.37
C PRO A 66 -6.24 -4.44 28.06
N ASP A 67 -5.56 -5.38 27.41
CA ASP A 67 -6.06 -6.04 26.19
C ASP A 67 -7.32 -6.92 26.47
N GLU A 68 -7.57 -7.27 27.72
CA GLU A 68 -8.79 -7.97 28.16
C GLU A 68 -9.89 -6.98 28.61
N GLY A 69 -9.73 -5.70 28.37
CA GLY A 69 -10.59 -4.64 28.88
C GLY A 69 -11.83 -4.36 28.04
N SER A 70 -12.82 -3.74 28.67
CA SER A 70 -14.00 -3.14 28.05
C SER A 70 -13.82 -1.64 27.96
N TYR A 71 -14.18 -1.06 26.82
CA TYR A 71 -13.97 0.35 26.52
C TYR A 71 -15.27 0.96 25.98
N SER A 72 -15.62 2.11 26.51
CA SER A 72 -16.72 2.94 26.03
C SER A 72 -16.17 4.22 25.45
N TYR A 73 -16.70 4.61 24.33
CA TYR A 73 -16.30 5.84 23.63
C TYR A 73 -17.48 6.77 23.53
N THR A 74 -17.19 8.01 23.21
CA THR A 74 -18.19 8.99 22.76
C THR A 74 -17.81 9.48 21.37
N TYR A 75 -18.76 10.13 20.71
CA TYR A 75 -18.42 10.90 19.52
C TYR A 75 -17.29 11.90 19.82
N LYS A 76 -16.42 12.11 18.86
CA LYS A 76 -15.34 13.11 18.97
C LYS A 76 -15.95 14.49 19.23
N GLN A 77 -15.61 15.10 20.37
CA GLN A 77 -16.18 16.36 20.82
C GLN A 77 -15.35 17.58 20.47
N LYS A 78 -14.02 17.41 20.35
CA LYS A 78 -13.07 18.51 20.16
C LYS A 78 -12.08 18.19 19.04
N GLY A 79 -11.56 19.24 18.42
CA GLY A 79 -10.57 19.14 17.34
C GLY A 79 -11.21 19.11 15.95
N ASN A 80 -10.45 18.71 14.97
CA ASN A 80 -10.88 18.72 13.57
C ASN A 80 -11.90 17.61 13.27
N ASN A 81 -12.78 17.87 12.29
CA ASN A 81 -13.64 16.85 11.66
C ASN A 81 -14.64 16.15 12.61
N THR A 82 -15.11 16.85 13.64
CA THR A 82 -16.08 16.27 14.60
C THR A 82 -17.38 15.84 13.91
N THR A 83 -17.86 16.66 12.98
CA THR A 83 -19.09 16.41 12.21
C THR A 83 -18.92 15.22 11.26
N GLU A 84 -17.79 15.16 10.54
CA GLU A 84 -17.48 14.11 9.59
C GLU A 84 -17.32 12.77 10.30
N TRP A 85 -16.60 12.72 11.41
CA TRP A 85 -16.44 11.50 12.18
C TRP A 85 -17.74 11.04 12.83
N LYS A 86 -18.58 11.98 13.30
CA LYS A 86 -19.94 11.63 13.75
C LYS A 86 -20.72 10.98 12.62
N LYS A 87 -20.70 11.56 11.41
CA LYS A 87 -21.37 10.98 10.24
C LYS A 87 -20.82 9.59 9.92
N PHE A 88 -19.49 9.39 9.95
CA PHE A 88 -18.90 8.07 9.71
C PHE A 88 -19.42 7.02 10.68
N VAL A 89 -19.51 7.34 11.98
CA VAL A 89 -20.01 6.42 13.00
C VAL A 89 -21.50 6.12 12.78
N ASP A 90 -22.31 7.15 12.51
CA ASP A 90 -23.75 7.00 12.27
C ASP A 90 -24.03 6.13 11.03
N ASP A 91 -23.31 6.38 9.92
CA ASP A 91 -23.43 5.61 8.67
C ASP A 91 -23.00 4.14 8.85
N ASN A 92 -22.16 3.83 9.84
CA ASN A 92 -21.66 2.49 10.15
C ASN A 92 -22.19 1.93 11.48
N SER A 93 -23.31 2.46 11.96
CA SER A 93 -24.01 1.94 13.14
C SER A 93 -24.89 0.73 12.79
N ALA A 94 -25.37 0.02 13.82
CA ALA A 94 -26.17 -1.19 13.66
C ALA A 94 -27.46 -0.98 12.85
N GLU A 95 -28.00 0.23 12.85
CA GLU A 95 -29.28 0.55 12.23
C GLU A 95 -29.15 0.94 10.74
N THR A 96 -28.01 1.47 10.33
CA THR A 96 -27.86 2.14 9.02
C THR A 96 -26.81 1.54 8.09
N GLY A 97 -25.86 0.72 8.56
CA GLY A 97 -24.75 0.35 7.73
C GLY A 97 -24.06 -0.97 8.05
N ASN A 98 -22.74 -0.97 8.02
CA ASN A 98 -21.88 -2.15 8.19
C ASN A 98 -21.91 -2.75 9.60
N LYS A 99 -22.60 -2.13 10.55
CA LYS A 99 -22.74 -2.57 11.94
C LYS A 99 -21.41 -2.62 12.71
N PHE A 100 -20.50 -1.71 12.39
CA PHE A 100 -19.23 -1.59 13.10
C PHE A 100 -19.39 -1.01 14.50
N PHE A 101 -20.41 -0.18 14.71
CA PHE A 101 -20.63 0.52 15.97
C PHE A 101 -22.06 0.29 16.49
N ASP A 102 -22.16 0.28 17.83
CA ASP A 102 -23.39 0.48 18.56
C ASP A 102 -23.39 1.87 19.16
N VAL A 103 -24.48 2.58 18.97
CA VAL A 103 -24.69 3.89 19.58
C VAL A 103 -25.83 3.77 20.61
N THR A 104 -25.52 4.11 21.88
CA THR A 104 -26.47 4.08 22.99
C THR A 104 -26.67 5.49 23.51
N ASP A 105 -27.91 5.82 23.87
CA ASP A 105 -28.30 7.13 24.40
C ASP A 105 -27.88 8.31 23.52
N SER A 106 -27.75 8.10 22.21
CA SER A 106 -27.28 9.09 21.24
C SER A 106 -25.91 9.72 21.58
N LYS A 107 -25.15 9.09 22.43
CA LYS A 107 -23.88 9.60 22.96
C LYS A 107 -22.77 8.57 23.00
N TYR A 108 -23.04 7.40 23.57
CA TYR A 108 -22.02 6.37 23.78
C TYR A 108 -21.87 5.48 22.57
N VAL A 109 -20.63 5.19 22.22
CA VAL A 109 -20.27 4.40 21.03
C VAL A 109 -19.43 3.19 21.47
N THR A 110 -19.84 2.01 21.02
CA THR A 110 -19.08 0.78 21.23
C THR A 110 -18.79 0.15 19.88
N ALA A 111 -17.55 -0.28 19.65
CA ALA A 111 -17.20 -1.02 18.46
C ALA A 111 -17.72 -2.46 18.56
N LYS A 112 -18.56 -2.90 17.62
CA LYS A 112 -19.19 -4.22 17.60
C LYS A 112 -18.34 -5.32 17.02
N THR A 113 -17.45 -4.98 16.10
CA THR A 113 -16.65 -5.98 15.40
C THR A 113 -15.31 -6.17 16.10
N THR A 114 -14.88 -7.42 16.17
CA THR A 114 -13.53 -7.77 16.58
C THR A 114 -12.49 -7.56 15.46
N ASP A 115 -12.98 -7.25 14.25
CA ASP A 115 -12.13 -7.02 13.06
C ASP A 115 -11.84 -5.52 12.91
N GLY A 116 -10.88 -5.03 13.67
CA GLY A 116 -10.42 -3.65 13.58
C GLY A 116 -9.89 -3.27 12.19
N ALA A 117 -9.45 -4.25 11.39
CA ALA A 117 -8.99 -4.01 10.03
C ALA A 117 -10.13 -3.51 9.11
N LYS A 118 -11.33 -4.06 9.26
CA LYS A 118 -12.51 -3.59 8.48
C LYS A 118 -12.92 -2.18 8.84
N ILE A 119 -12.87 -1.83 10.13
CA ILE A 119 -13.14 -0.45 10.56
C ILE A 119 -12.10 0.49 9.97
N ALA A 120 -10.82 0.10 10.02
CA ALA A 120 -9.72 0.91 9.48
C ALA A 120 -9.84 1.09 7.95
N GLU A 121 -10.20 0.03 7.23
CA GLU A 121 -10.45 0.10 5.78
C GLU A 121 -11.60 1.05 5.44
N ALA A 122 -12.73 0.92 6.14
CA ALA A 122 -13.88 1.80 5.95
C ALA A 122 -13.55 3.26 6.32
N ALA A 123 -12.84 3.48 7.42
CA ALA A 123 -12.42 4.81 7.85
C ALA A 123 -11.45 5.45 6.84
N LEU A 124 -10.51 4.69 6.30
CA LEU A 124 -9.62 5.17 5.25
C LEU A 124 -10.37 5.51 3.96
N ALA A 125 -11.31 4.67 3.54
CA ALA A 125 -12.15 4.97 2.39
C ALA A 125 -12.96 6.25 2.62
N PHE A 126 -13.47 6.46 3.83
CA PHE A 126 -14.18 7.67 4.21
C PHE A 126 -13.28 8.92 4.15
N VAL A 127 -12.05 8.85 4.69
CA VAL A 127 -11.06 9.93 4.58
C VAL A 127 -10.78 10.29 3.13
N LYS A 128 -10.55 9.29 2.26
CA LYS A 128 -10.27 9.51 0.83
C LYS A 128 -11.43 10.16 0.08
N ASN A 129 -12.65 9.78 0.41
CA ASN A 129 -13.86 10.30 -0.25
C ASN A 129 -14.34 11.64 0.32
N THR A 130 -13.82 12.06 1.47
CA THR A 130 -14.25 13.29 2.17
C THR A 130 -13.09 14.27 2.24
N LYS A 131 -12.94 15.09 1.21
CA LYS A 131 -11.80 16.03 1.04
C LYS A 131 -11.60 17.03 2.18
N SER A 132 -12.60 17.26 3.04
CA SER A 132 -12.51 18.16 4.19
C SER A 132 -11.77 17.55 5.37
N ILE A 133 -11.61 16.21 5.42
CA ILE A 133 -10.98 15.55 6.57
C ILE A 133 -9.47 15.81 6.57
N GLN A 134 -9.00 16.39 7.67
CA GLN A 134 -7.59 16.64 7.94
C GLN A 134 -7.09 15.69 9.03
N ALA A 135 -5.84 15.28 8.94
CA ALA A 135 -5.20 14.50 10.00
C ALA A 135 -5.13 15.31 11.31
N ASP A 136 -5.29 14.65 12.45
CA ASP A 136 -5.06 15.27 13.75
C ASP A 136 -3.55 15.50 13.98
N SER A 137 -2.70 14.65 13.41
CA SER A 137 -1.25 14.86 13.37
C SER A 137 -0.62 14.05 12.21
N GLU A 138 0.53 14.53 11.73
CA GLU A 138 1.31 13.81 10.70
C GLU A 138 2.81 13.89 10.98
N GLN A 139 3.55 12.89 10.57
CA GLN A 139 5.01 12.82 10.64
C GLN A 139 5.59 12.17 9.39
N THR A 140 6.71 12.71 8.91
CA THR A 140 7.51 12.15 7.81
C THR A 140 8.94 11.96 8.30
N PRO A 141 9.33 10.76 8.74
CA PRO A 141 10.68 10.51 9.23
C PRO A 141 11.71 10.63 8.11
N LYS A 142 12.92 11.04 8.46
CA LYS A 142 14.06 11.14 7.52
C LYS A 142 14.94 9.90 7.50
N ALA A 143 14.71 8.96 8.41
CA ALA A 143 15.42 7.69 8.52
C ALA A 143 14.43 6.59 8.90
N ASP A 144 14.74 5.34 8.53
CA ASP A 144 13.99 4.17 9.00
C ASP A 144 14.11 4.03 10.51
N GLY A 145 13.02 3.67 11.18
CA GLY A 145 13.00 3.45 12.61
C GLY A 145 11.69 3.87 13.28
N PRO A 146 11.63 3.84 14.60
CA PRO A 146 10.42 4.19 15.33
C PRO A 146 10.11 5.69 15.26
N ILE A 147 8.82 6.02 15.10
CA ILE A 147 8.29 7.37 15.29
C ILE A 147 7.16 7.34 16.31
N SER A 148 6.99 8.43 17.06
CA SER A 148 5.96 8.50 18.09
C SER A 148 5.15 9.78 17.98
N PHE A 149 3.84 9.61 17.99
CA PHE A 149 2.87 10.69 18.23
C PHE A 149 2.56 10.70 19.72
N SER A 150 2.84 11.77 20.42
CA SER A 150 2.65 11.92 21.87
C SER A 150 1.73 13.08 22.23
N GLY A 151 1.26 13.11 23.49
CA GLY A 151 0.32 14.13 23.93
C GLY A 151 -1.06 13.98 23.26
N LEU A 152 -1.44 12.76 22.93
CA LEU A 152 -2.71 12.50 22.25
C LEU A 152 -3.85 12.36 23.28
N PRO A 153 -5.01 12.96 23.00
CA PRO A 153 -6.22 12.62 23.72
C PRO A 153 -6.51 11.13 23.61
N LEU A 154 -6.98 10.51 24.68
CA LEU A 154 -7.37 9.10 24.63
C LEU A 154 -8.60 8.92 23.72
N GLY A 155 -8.58 7.91 22.89
CA GLY A 155 -9.66 7.69 21.93
C GLY A 155 -9.39 6.54 20.96
N TYR A 156 -10.23 6.44 19.95
CA TYR A 156 -10.09 5.47 18.87
C TYR A 156 -9.49 6.14 17.64
N TYR A 157 -8.35 5.65 17.20
CA TYR A 157 -7.57 6.27 16.13
C TYR A 157 -7.47 5.39 14.89
N LEU A 158 -7.49 6.02 13.72
CA LEU A 158 -6.96 5.48 12.47
C LEU A 158 -5.53 5.96 12.31
N VAL A 159 -4.63 5.07 11.92
CA VAL A 159 -3.28 5.40 11.44
C VAL A 159 -3.20 5.08 9.96
N GLU A 160 -2.83 6.06 9.17
CA GLU A 160 -2.66 5.95 7.72
C GLU A 160 -1.17 6.02 7.36
N SER A 161 -0.77 5.20 6.40
CA SER A 161 0.50 5.27 5.70
C SER A 161 0.30 4.95 4.22
N SER A 162 1.08 5.53 3.33
CA SER A 162 0.98 5.24 1.90
C SER A 162 1.74 3.98 1.48
N VAL A 163 2.58 3.40 2.33
CA VAL A 163 3.19 2.07 2.09
C VAL A 163 2.30 0.92 2.55
N GLY A 164 1.00 1.17 2.73
CA GLY A 164 0.00 0.12 2.66
C GLY A 164 -0.40 -0.57 3.93
N ALA A 165 -0.09 -0.06 5.09
CA ALA A 165 -0.66 -0.63 6.31
C ALA A 165 -1.76 0.24 6.87
N LEU A 166 -2.93 -0.33 6.97
CA LEU A 166 -4.03 0.19 7.74
C LEU A 166 -3.89 -0.35 9.16
N CYS A 167 -3.80 0.56 10.13
CA CYS A 167 -3.83 0.19 11.52
C CYS A 167 -4.99 0.90 12.19
N SER A 168 -5.88 0.16 12.80
CA SER A 168 -6.82 0.72 13.75
C SER A 168 -6.25 0.56 15.16
N LEU A 169 -6.39 1.58 15.97
CA LEU A 169 -5.89 1.60 17.31
C LEU A 169 -6.98 1.82 18.32
N LYS A 170 -6.90 1.03 19.37
CA LYS A 170 -7.48 1.37 20.64
C LYS A 170 -6.41 2.04 21.47
N THR A 171 -6.52 3.33 21.73
CA THR A 171 -5.74 3.92 22.81
C THR A 171 -6.42 3.63 24.13
N THR A 172 -6.27 2.42 24.57
CA THR A 172 -6.79 1.97 25.86
C THR A 172 -5.71 1.95 26.93
N HIS A 173 -4.49 2.19 26.47
CA HIS A 173 -3.33 2.50 27.28
C HIS A 173 -2.85 3.90 26.96
N PRO A 174 -2.17 4.57 27.88
CA PRO A 174 -1.51 5.83 27.55
C PRO A 174 -0.48 5.66 26.42
N SER A 175 0.03 4.46 26.15
CA SER A 175 0.93 4.22 25.03
C SER A 175 0.56 2.97 24.25
N GLN A 176 0.51 3.08 22.92
CA GLN A 176 0.26 1.98 22.01
C GLN A 176 1.41 1.88 21.00
N GLU A 177 1.93 0.67 20.83
CA GLU A 177 2.92 0.36 19.80
C GLU A 177 2.26 -0.35 18.62
N ILE A 178 2.66 0.05 17.43
CA ILE A 178 2.18 -0.52 16.17
C ILE A 178 3.38 -0.96 15.35
N GLU A 179 3.28 -2.11 14.78
CA GLU A 179 4.17 -2.55 13.73
C GLU A 179 3.44 -2.50 12.39
N VAL A 180 3.92 -1.66 11.50
CA VAL A 180 3.39 -1.58 10.13
C VAL A 180 3.90 -2.82 9.39
N LYS A 181 2.99 -3.66 8.94
CA LYS A 181 3.34 -4.84 8.15
C LYS A 181 3.17 -4.51 6.67
N TYR A 182 4.27 -4.25 6.03
CA TYR A 182 4.35 -4.12 4.58
C TYR A 182 5.50 -4.99 4.06
N THR A 183 5.40 -5.35 2.79
CA THR A 183 6.48 -5.99 2.04
C THR A 183 6.84 -5.06 0.89
N GLU A 184 8.13 -4.79 0.73
CA GLU A 184 8.59 -3.96 -0.38
C GLU A 184 8.36 -4.68 -1.71
N PRO A 185 7.84 -4.02 -2.74
CA PRO A 185 7.82 -4.60 -4.07
C PRO A 185 9.24 -4.75 -4.60
N THR A 186 9.44 -5.66 -5.55
CA THR A 186 10.73 -5.84 -6.21
C THR A 186 10.56 -5.74 -7.71
N VAL A 187 11.64 -5.38 -8.40
CA VAL A 187 11.74 -5.36 -9.87
C VAL A 187 12.87 -6.28 -10.26
N GLU A 188 12.60 -7.21 -11.17
CA GLU A 188 13.59 -8.06 -11.83
C GLU A 188 13.46 -7.92 -13.34
N LYS A 189 14.58 -7.68 -14.03
CA LYS A 189 14.64 -7.42 -15.46
C LYS A 189 15.56 -8.40 -16.16
N LYS A 190 15.09 -8.98 -17.27
CA LYS A 190 15.85 -9.91 -18.11
C LYS A 190 15.68 -9.56 -19.58
N ILE A 191 16.59 -10.04 -20.41
CA ILE A 191 16.54 -9.91 -21.86
C ILE A 191 16.64 -11.27 -22.55
N SER A 192 16.09 -11.33 -23.76
CA SER A 192 16.36 -12.38 -24.73
C SER A 192 16.56 -11.78 -26.13
N VAL A 193 17.38 -12.43 -26.95
CA VAL A 193 17.65 -12.03 -28.32
C VAL A 193 17.73 -13.31 -29.16
N ASN A 194 16.86 -13.44 -30.16
CA ASN A 194 16.76 -14.58 -31.05
C ASN A 194 16.60 -15.96 -30.37
N THR A 195 16.31 -15.99 -29.08
CA THR A 195 16.09 -17.19 -28.27
C THR A 195 15.04 -16.87 -27.20
N ASN A 196 14.55 -17.90 -26.49
CA ASN A 196 13.69 -17.72 -25.33
C ASN A 196 14.48 -17.72 -24.00
N ASP A 197 15.82 -17.77 -24.06
CA ASP A 197 16.67 -17.80 -22.88
C ASP A 197 16.82 -16.41 -22.29
N LEU A 198 16.22 -16.20 -21.14
CA LEU A 198 16.31 -14.94 -20.38
C LEU A 198 17.67 -14.83 -19.66
N THR A 199 18.31 -13.67 -19.79
CA THR A 199 19.62 -13.38 -19.20
C THR A 199 19.76 -11.89 -18.86
N ASP A 200 20.83 -11.53 -18.15
CA ASP A 200 21.14 -10.15 -17.82
C ASP A 200 21.95 -9.45 -18.91
N MET A 201 22.64 -10.22 -19.76
CA MET A 201 23.47 -9.66 -20.83
C MET A 201 23.51 -10.53 -22.09
N LYS A 202 23.64 -9.87 -23.23
CA LYS A 202 23.79 -10.52 -24.56
C LYS A 202 24.66 -9.72 -25.49
N THR A 203 25.36 -10.43 -26.39
CA THR A 203 25.95 -9.83 -27.58
C THR A 203 24.90 -9.71 -28.67
N VAL A 204 24.87 -8.58 -29.36
CA VAL A 204 23.88 -8.25 -30.37
C VAL A 204 24.53 -7.59 -31.60
N ASN A 205 23.83 -7.57 -32.72
CA ASN A 205 24.19 -6.85 -33.91
C ASN A 205 23.31 -5.59 -34.07
N ILE A 206 23.79 -4.61 -34.83
CA ILE A 206 22.97 -3.48 -35.26
C ILE A 206 21.79 -4.02 -36.03
N GLY A 207 20.58 -3.60 -35.68
CA GLY A 207 19.33 -4.04 -36.27
C GLY A 207 18.65 -5.18 -35.54
N ASP A 208 19.31 -5.84 -34.58
CA ASP A 208 18.69 -6.87 -33.75
C ASP A 208 17.57 -6.29 -32.87
N ASP A 209 16.54 -7.09 -32.62
CA ASP A 209 15.48 -6.79 -31.66
C ASP A 209 15.82 -7.44 -30.30
N VAL A 210 15.90 -6.61 -29.26
CA VAL A 210 16.11 -7.03 -27.88
C VAL A 210 14.76 -7.11 -27.19
N HIS A 211 14.39 -8.28 -26.70
CA HIS A 211 13.14 -8.51 -25.96
C HIS A 211 13.41 -8.38 -24.47
N TYR A 212 12.65 -7.56 -23.79
CA TYR A 212 12.70 -7.37 -22.34
C TYR A 212 11.53 -8.04 -21.65
N GLU A 213 11.84 -8.71 -20.56
CA GLU A 213 10.85 -9.18 -19.58
C GLU A 213 11.19 -8.55 -18.24
N VAL A 214 10.21 -7.85 -17.66
CA VAL A 214 10.32 -7.28 -16.31
C VAL A 214 9.24 -7.89 -15.44
N LYS A 215 9.65 -8.38 -14.26
CA LYS A 215 8.76 -8.89 -13.23
C LYS A 215 8.73 -7.91 -12.06
N ILE A 216 7.54 -7.41 -11.75
CA ILE A 216 7.29 -6.61 -10.56
C ILE A 216 6.57 -7.52 -9.57
N THR A 217 7.25 -7.90 -8.48
CA THR A 217 6.60 -8.64 -7.38
C THR A 217 5.85 -7.64 -6.49
N VAL A 218 4.57 -7.89 -6.30
CA VAL A 218 3.69 -6.98 -5.55
C VAL A 218 3.98 -7.08 -4.05
N GLY A 219 4.25 -5.95 -3.44
CA GLY A 219 4.40 -5.83 -1.99
C GLY A 219 3.04 -5.67 -1.31
N LYS A 220 2.95 -6.11 -0.07
CA LYS A 220 1.72 -6.04 0.72
C LYS A 220 1.28 -4.60 0.94
N GLY A 221 0.09 -4.28 0.44
CA GLY A 221 -0.61 -3.01 0.68
C GLY A 221 0.04 -1.79 0.05
N ALA A 222 1.08 -1.93 -0.76
CA ALA A 222 1.73 -0.83 -1.44
C ALA A 222 0.79 -0.19 -2.49
N LYS A 223 0.94 1.11 -2.71
CA LYS A 223 0.13 1.95 -3.60
C LYS A 223 1.01 2.84 -4.45
N ASN A 224 0.38 3.56 -5.36
CA ASN A 224 1.05 4.54 -6.21
C ASN A 224 2.20 3.92 -7.01
N TYR A 225 1.99 2.74 -7.61
CA TYR A 225 3.00 2.08 -8.44
C TYR A 225 3.24 2.85 -9.72
N VAL A 226 4.48 3.33 -9.89
CA VAL A 226 4.97 3.94 -11.11
C VAL A 226 6.26 3.23 -11.53
N PHE A 227 6.18 2.44 -12.58
CA PHE A 227 7.33 1.78 -13.16
C PHE A 227 8.07 2.76 -14.08
N HIS A 228 9.38 2.74 -14.00
CA HIS A 228 10.28 3.54 -14.84
C HIS A 228 11.23 2.64 -15.59
N ASP A 229 11.45 2.94 -16.86
CA ASP A 229 12.40 2.27 -17.71
C ASP A 229 13.22 3.27 -18.52
N LYS A 230 14.52 3.05 -18.64
CA LYS A 230 15.44 3.92 -19.36
C LYS A 230 16.48 3.13 -20.12
N ILE A 231 16.58 3.38 -21.43
CA ILE A 231 17.60 2.82 -22.33
C ILE A 231 18.72 3.81 -22.60
N ASP A 232 19.92 3.30 -22.78
CA ASP A 232 21.08 4.07 -23.25
C ASP A 232 21.01 4.32 -24.76
N THR A 233 21.83 5.27 -25.23
CA THR A 233 22.04 5.53 -26.66
C THR A 233 22.47 4.25 -27.36
N GLY A 234 21.90 3.97 -28.52
CA GLY A 234 22.12 2.74 -29.27
C GLY A 234 20.97 1.74 -29.18
N LEU A 235 19.97 2.04 -28.36
CA LEU A 235 18.69 1.32 -28.31
C LEU A 235 17.53 2.29 -28.62
N GLN A 236 16.49 1.77 -29.21
CA GLN A 236 15.26 2.51 -29.49
C GLN A 236 14.05 1.61 -29.22
N TYR A 237 13.10 2.05 -28.39
CA TYR A 237 11.87 1.27 -28.12
C TYR A 237 11.07 1.01 -29.40
N VAL A 238 10.54 -0.19 -29.50
CA VAL A 238 9.52 -0.50 -30.52
C VAL A 238 8.20 0.12 -30.07
N GLU A 239 7.63 0.95 -30.94
CA GLU A 239 6.46 1.77 -30.65
C GLU A 239 5.17 1.22 -31.26
N ALA A 240 4.06 1.51 -30.60
CA ALA A 240 2.73 1.49 -31.17
C ALA A 240 2.00 2.77 -30.77
N HIS A 241 1.47 3.51 -31.75
CA HIS A 241 0.75 4.78 -31.54
C HIS A 241 1.56 5.82 -30.74
N ASP A 242 2.81 6.04 -31.14
CA ASP A 242 3.77 6.98 -30.51
C ASP A 242 4.09 6.71 -29.03
N LYS A 243 3.91 5.49 -28.58
CA LYS A 243 4.25 5.01 -27.24
C LYS A 243 5.01 3.69 -27.32
N PRO A 244 5.81 3.31 -26.32
CA PRO A 244 6.39 1.98 -26.26
C PRO A 244 5.29 0.92 -26.32
N TYR A 245 5.48 -0.10 -27.14
CA TYR A 245 4.56 -1.24 -27.13
C TYR A 245 4.92 -2.16 -25.97
N VAL A 246 4.06 -2.18 -24.94
CA VAL A 246 4.26 -2.98 -23.72
C VAL A 246 3.09 -3.92 -23.51
N GLY A 247 3.35 -5.22 -23.56
CA GLY A 247 2.42 -6.26 -23.11
C GLY A 247 2.47 -6.36 -21.59
N ILE A 248 1.30 -6.42 -20.92
CA ILE A 248 1.19 -6.46 -19.47
C ILE A 248 0.28 -7.60 -19.05
N SER A 249 0.74 -8.42 -18.12
CA SER A 249 -0.03 -9.54 -17.56
C SER A 249 0.30 -9.73 -16.08
N THR A 250 -0.55 -10.46 -15.35
CA THR A 250 -0.28 -10.87 -13.99
C THR A 250 -0.51 -12.37 -13.81
N ASN A 251 0.07 -12.93 -12.76
CA ASN A 251 -0.20 -14.30 -12.33
C ASN A 251 -1.36 -14.39 -11.32
N HIS A 252 -1.99 -13.25 -10.99
CA HIS A 252 -3.15 -13.26 -10.10
C HIS A 252 -4.31 -14.02 -10.72
N VAL A 253 -4.79 -15.04 -10.03
CA VAL A 253 -5.93 -15.85 -10.48
C VAL A 253 -7.20 -15.31 -9.85
N LYS A 254 -8.01 -14.58 -10.65
CA LYS A 254 -9.28 -14.03 -10.20
C LYS A 254 -10.34 -15.10 -10.02
N ASP A 255 -10.46 -15.97 -11.03
CA ASP A 255 -11.50 -17.02 -11.11
C ASP A 255 -11.03 -18.18 -12.01
N THR A 256 -11.79 -19.26 -12.04
CA THR A 256 -11.61 -20.32 -13.05
C THR A 256 -12.68 -20.20 -14.12
N ILE A 257 -12.29 -20.17 -15.39
CA ILE A 257 -13.19 -20.25 -16.54
C ILE A 257 -12.95 -21.59 -17.25
N GLY A 258 -13.99 -22.41 -17.33
CA GLY A 258 -13.89 -23.72 -17.97
C GLY A 258 -12.84 -24.65 -17.33
N GLY A 259 -12.62 -24.52 -16.01
CA GLY A 259 -11.62 -25.29 -15.27
C GLY A 259 -10.18 -24.81 -15.43
N LYS A 260 -9.93 -23.70 -16.14
CA LYS A 260 -8.62 -23.08 -16.29
C LYS A 260 -8.53 -21.79 -15.49
N PRO A 261 -7.34 -21.44 -14.94
CA PRO A 261 -7.13 -20.16 -14.28
C PRO A 261 -7.44 -19.00 -15.23
N ASN A 262 -8.21 -18.04 -14.73
CA ASN A 262 -8.44 -16.76 -15.42
C ASN A 262 -7.57 -15.68 -14.77
N TYR A 263 -6.47 -15.36 -15.42
CA TYR A 263 -5.53 -14.36 -14.93
C TYR A 263 -6.10 -12.95 -15.06
N LEU A 264 -5.80 -12.13 -14.07
CA LEU A 264 -6.16 -10.71 -14.08
C LEU A 264 -5.16 -9.94 -14.96
N ASN A 265 -5.65 -9.33 -16.04
CA ASN A 265 -4.87 -8.43 -16.86
C ASN A 265 -5.39 -7.00 -16.67
N PRO A 266 -4.51 -5.99 -16.55
CA PRO A 266 -4.95 -4.61 -16.46
C PRO A 266 -5.55 -4.14 -17.80
N ASP A 267 -6.60 -3.32 -17.72
CA ASP A 267 -7.12 -2.62 -18.91
C ASP A 267 -6.17 -1.44 -19.22
N PRO A 268 -5.48 -1.47 -20.38
CA PRO A 268 -4.52 -0.42 -20.73
C PRO A 268 -5.15 0.95 -20.95
N ASN A 269 -6.48 1.03 -21.10
CA ASN A 269 -7.17 2.29 -21.31
C ASN A 269 -7.67 2.95 -20.02
N SER A 270 -7.85 2.19 -18.96
CA SER A 270 -8.46 2.68 -17.71
C SER A 270 -7.63 2.40 -16.45
N GLU A 271 -6.70 1.45 -16.50
CA GLU A 271 -5.93 1.03 -15.33
C GLU A 271 -4.43 1.31 -15.43
N ILE A 272 -3.97 1.81 -16.59
CA ILE A 272 -2.57 2.14 -16.84
C ILE A 272 -2.46 3.46 -17.59
N GLU A 273 -1.64 4.35 -17.06
CA GLU A 273 -1.19 5.56 -17.75
C GLU A 273 0.24 5.36 -18.22
N MET A 274 0.50 5.49 -19.53
CA MET A 274 1.82 5.33 -20.14
C MET A 274 2.25 6.60 -20.85
N SER A 275 3.51 7.01 -20.61
CA SER A 275 4.11 8.18 -21.29
C SER A 275 5.62 8.01 -21.42
N TYR A 276 6.20 8.64 -22.46
CA TYR A 276 7.62 8.97 -22.45
C TYR A 276 7.89 10.08 -21.44
N ASP A 277 9.07 10.03 -20.82
CA ASP A 277 9.50 11.03 -19.83
C ASP A 277 10.14 12.26 -20.48
N ASP A 278 10.65 12.11 -21.70
CA ASP A 278 11.30 13.18 -22.46
C ASP A 278 11.11 13.05 -23.98
N ASP A 279 11.46 14.13 -24.70
CA ASP A 279 11.35 14.21 -26.17
C ASP A 279 12.31 13.26 -26.91
N LYS A 280 13.32 12.72 -26.23
CA LYS A 280 14.29 11.78 -26.83
C LYS A 280 13.76 10.35 -26.90
N LYS A 281 12.64 10.10 -26.21
CA LYS A 281 12.00 8.79 -26.15
C LYS A 281 12.94 7.66 -25.67
N ASN A 282 13.90 7.98 -24.79
CA ASN A 282 14.82 7.02 -24.22
C ASN A 282 14.43 6.54 -22.83
N SER A 283 13.34 7.07 -22.28
CA SER A 283 12.73 6.62 -21.03
C SER A 283 11.22 6.73 -21.09
N PHE A 284 10.55 5.81 -20.41
CA PHE A 284 9.11 5.83 -20.25
C PHE A 284 8.67 5.45 -18.84
N THR A 285 7.46 5.85 -18.50
CA THR A 285 6.78 5.45 -17.26
C THR A 285 5.50 4.71 -17.55
N LEU A 286 5.17 3.75 -16.65
CA LEU A 286 3.86 3.12 -16.53
C LEU A 286 3.34 3.39 -15.13
N LYS A 287 2.27 4.14 -15.03
CA LYS A 287 1.58 4.37 -13.76
C LYS A 287 0.37 3.44 -13.67
N PHE A 288 0.36 2.59 -12.68
CA PHE A 288 -0.76 1.70 -12.39
C PHE A 288 -1.77 2.43 -11.50
N VAL A 289 -3.05 2.37 -11.88
CA VAL A 289 -4.12 2.91 -11.06
C VAL A 289 -4.26 2.06 -9.80
N ASP A 290 -4.44 2.70 -8.64
CA ASP A 290 -4.53 2.02 -7.35
C ASP A 290 -5.63 0.95 -7.29
N SER A 291 -6.75 1.17 -8.00
CA SER A 291 -7.83 0.17 -8.07
C SER A 291 -7.43 -1.13 -8.77
N PHE A 292 -6.43 -1.09 -9.67
CA PHE A 292 -5.84 -2.30 -10.25
C PHE A 292 -4.91 -2.98 -9.24
N ILE A 293 -3.98 -2.24 -8.64
CA ILE A 293 -3.03 -2.79 -7.65
C ILE A 293 -3.75 -3.43 -6.46
N GLN A 294 -4.88 -2.86 -6.02
CA GLN A 294 -5.70 -3.40 -4.93
C GLN A 294 -6.39 -4.74 -5.24
N LYS A 295 -6.46 -5.13 -6.52
CA LYS A 295 -6.98 -6.46 -6.92
C LYS A 295 -5.93 -7.57 -6.75
N LEU A 296 -4.65 -7.21 -6.58
CA LEU A 296 -3.53 -8.13 -6.48
C LEU A 296 -3.23 -8.47 -5.03
N ASP A 297 -2.74 -9.69 -4.81
CA ASP A 297 -2.27 -10.15 -3.51
C ASP A 297 -0.76 -9.94 -3.36
N GLU A 298 -0.29 -10.01 -2.11
CA GLU A 298 1.14 -10.02 -1.82
C GLU A 298 1.83 -11.20 -2.54
N ASN A 299 2.96 -10.92 -3.18
CA ASN A 299 3.75 -11.83 -4.03
C ASN A 299 3.11 -12.18 -5.39
N ASP A 300 2.00 -11.57 -5.77
CA ASP A 300 1.60 -11.62 -7.16
C ASP A 300 2.66 -10.92 -8.02
N VAL A 301 2.77 -11.33 -9.27
CA VAL A 301 3.76 -10.82 -10.21
C VAL A 301 3.07 -10.13 -11.36
N ILE A 302 3.39 -8.86 -11.58
CA ILE A 302 3.07 -8.14 -12.81
C ILE A 302 4.23 -8.36 -13.76
N THR A 303 3.96 -8.92 -14.94
CA THR A 303 4.96 -9.14 -15.99
C THR A 303 4.77 -8.12 -17.10
N LEU A 304 5.84 -7.39 -17.41
CA LEU A 304 5.91 -6.45 -18.54
C LEU A 304 6.78 -7.07 -19.62
N GLN A 305 6.33 -6.99 -20.88
CA GLN A 305 7.09 -7.47 -22.04
C GLN A 305 7.10 -6.39 -23.11
N TYR A 306 8.28 -5.99 -23.54
CA TYR A 306 8.49 -4.98 -24.57
C TYR A 306 9.79 -5.22 -25.33
N GLN A 307 10.04 -4.41 -26.36
CA GLN A 307 11.18 -4.59 -27.24
C GLN A 307 11.90 -3.25 -27.49
N ALA A 308 13.20 -3.34 -27.75
CA ALA A 308 13.98 -2.26 -28.33
C ALA A 308 14.86 -2.78 -29.47
N LYS A 309 15.03 -1.96 -30.48
CA LYS A 309 15.92 -2.22 -31.62
C LYS A 309 17.30 -1.66 -31.35
N VAL A 310 18.35 -2.42 -31.69
CA VAL A 310 19.71 -1.94 -31.70
C VAL A 310 19.93 -1.02 -32.88
N THR A 311 20.27 0.23 -32.65
CA THR A 311 20.40 1.26 -33.68
C THR A 311 21.84 1.37 -34.20
N ALA A 312 22.03 2.10 -35.32
CA ALA A 312 23.36 2.38 -35.84
C ALA A 312 24.25 3.21 -34.90
N ASP A 313 23.64 3.90 -33.93
CA ASP A 313 24.35 4.70 -32.91
C ASP A 313 24.86 3.86 -31.73
N ALA A 314 24.66 2.55 -31.78
CA ALA A 314 25.10 1.63 -30.72
C ALA A 314 26.65 1.70 -30.57
N PRO A 315 27.16 2.06 -29.36
CA PRO A 315 28.60 2.13 -29.13
C PRO A 315 29.22 0.74 -29.24
N MET A 316 30.37 0.65 -29.87
CA MET A 316 31.15 -0.58 -29.96
C MET A 316 31.93 -0.84 -28.68
N ASP A 317 32.07 -2.11 -28.30
CA ASP A 317 32.89 -2.56 -27.16
C ASP A 317 32.52 -1.91 -25.79
N LYS A 318 31.30 -1.46 -25.66
CA LYS A 318 30.74 -0.91 -24.41
C LYS A 318 29.36 -1.52 -24.12
N ALA A 319 29.07 -1.59 -22.83
CA ALA A 319 27.74 -1.95 -22.41
C ALA A 319 26.73 -0.87 -22.81
N ILE A 320 25.61 -1.29 -23.36
CA ILE A 320 24.43 -0.48 -23.63
C ILE A 320 23.35 -0.99 -22.68
N ASN A 321 23.02 -0.19 -21.68
CA ASN A 321 22.17 -0.63 -20.59
C ASN A 321 20.71 -0.25 -20.83
N ASN A 322 19.86 -1.06 -20.23
CA ASN A 322 18.47 -0.71 -19.99
C ASN A 322 18.17 -0.92 -18.50
N THR A 323 17.84 0.16 -17.81
CA THR A 323 17.65 0.22 -16.36
C THR A 323 16.18 0.40 -16.03
N ALA A 324 15.70 -0.35 -15.04
CA ALA A 324 14.31 -0.27 -14.56
C ALA A 324 14.23 -0.17 -13.04
N TYR A 325 13.19 0.48 -12.57
CA TYR A 325 12.82 0.53 -11.17
C TYR A 325 11.35 0.86 -10.99
N LEU A 326 10.83 0.68 -9.78
CA LEU A 326 9.48 1.04 -9.40
C LEU A 326 9.51 2.10 -8.29
N ASN A 327 8.78 3.19 -8.48
CA ASN A 327 8.37 4.07 -7.40
C ASN A 327 7.07 3.54 -6.81
N TYR A 328 6.94 3.61 -5.50
CA TYR A 328 5.74 3.18 -4.78
C TYR A 328 5.54 4.00 -3.50
N GLY A 329 4.36 3.89 -2.90
CA GLY A 329 4.03 4.71 -1.74
C GLY A 329 4.07 6.20 -2.06
N ASN A 330 4.53 7.04 -1.14
CA ASN A 330 4.65 8.48 -1.37
C ASN A 330 5.98 8.88 -2.01
N ASN A 331 7.08 8.24 -1.63
CA ASN A 331 8.41 8.61 -2.13
C ASN A 331 9.40 7.43 -2.02
N GLN A 332 8.89 6.19 -2.08
CA GLN A 332 9.74 5.01 -2.02
C GLN A 332 10.15 4.59 -3.43
N LYS A 333 11.29 3.94 -3.53
CA LYS A 333 11.86 3.43 -4.77
C LYS A 333 12.46 2.05 -4.52
N THR A 334 12.20 1.08 -5.40
CA THR A 334 12.90 -0.21 -5.39
C THR A 334 14.39 -0.02 -5.73
N LYS A 335 15.18 -1.03 -5.48
CA LYS A 335 16.50 -1.09 -6.14
C LYS A 335 16.32 -1.07 -7.65
N GLU A 336 17.25 -0.43 -8.34
CA GLU A 336 17.33 -0.50 -9.79
C GLU A 336 17.80 -1.90 -10.21
N ASP A 337 17.22 -2.40 -11.27
CA ASP A 337 17.71 -3.58 -11.98
C ASP A 337 17.97 -3.23 -13.45
N TYR A 338 18.98 -3.84 -14.05
CA TYR A 338 19.39 -3.49 -15.40
C TYR A 338 19.86 -4.73 -16.18
N THR A 339 19.76 -4.60 -17.49
CA THR A 339 20.31 -5.55 -18.45
C THR A 339 21.26 -4.83 -19.41
N SER A 340 22.19 -5.56 -20.00
CA SER A 340 23.18 -5.00 -20.91
C SER A 340 23.26 -5.74 -22.23
N VAL A 341 23.37 -5.00 -23.31
CA VAL A 341 23.77 -5.56 -24.63
C VAL A 341 25.09 -5.00 -25.07
N PHE A 342 25.83 -5.76 -25.88
CA PHE A 342 27.14 -5.41 -26.39
C PHE A 342 27.17 -5.59 -27.88
N THR A 343 27.71 -4.61 -28.61
CA THR A 343 28.03 -4.71 -30.03
C THR A 343 29.57 -4.76 -30.20
N TYR A 344 30.03 -5.53 -31.16
CA TYR A 344 31.47 -5.66 -31.45
C TYR A 344 31.79 -5.30 -32.90
N LYS A 345 32.94 -4.74 -33.08
CA LYS A 345 33.49 -4.51 -34.42
C LYS A 345 34.12 -5.83 -34.89
N VAL A 346 33.64 -6.37 -36.01
CA VAL A 346 34.33 -7.47 -36.66
C VAL A 346 35.47 -6.89 -37.47
N PRO A 347 36.74 -7.20 -37.17
CA PRO A 347 37.84 -6.77 -38.02
C PRO A 347 37.70 -7.45 -39.37
N VAL A 348 37.62 -6.67 -40.43
CA VAL A 348 37.64 -7.14 -41.82
C VAL A 348 39.07 -7.26 -42.30
#